data_8e60c5b1624ed079bc7b8c94f9615295
#
_entry.id   8e60c5b1624ed079bc7b8c94f9615295
#
_cell.length_a   1.000
_cell.length_b   1.000
_cell.length_c   1.000
_cell.angle_alpha   90.00
_cell.angle_beta   90.00
_cell.angle_gamma   90.00
#
_symmetry.space_group_name_H-M   'P 1'
#
loop_
_entity.id
_entity.type
_entity.pdbx_description
1 polymer ?
#
loop_
_entity_poly.entity_id
_entity_poly.type
_entity_poly.pdbx_seq_one_letter_code
_entity_poly.pdbx_strand_id
1 'polypeptide(L)'
;MRFLARRLAFYLITAWAAITINFLLPRLMPGDPVQAVMERFNGQLSPESSEALAVAFGLDRSKNLLEQYVEYIEHLFHGDFGLSFTYFPTPVSSVVADSLPWTIGLLGVSTLVATLLGTLLGCIAGWRRGTWMDSVLPVGAFLRGIPHFWVGLLLVAVFAVGFGWFPVSGGYDPSIPPSLSLDFIGTLLYHSILPALTIVIGSLAGHMLMQRNMMVTTLSEDYVVVAQAKGLSSKRVMLNYAARNAILPAVAGFAMELGLVVSGSLLVEKVFSFPGIGYVMFQAVSNQDFPLLQAILLVTTFAVLAANLFADVAFFVLDPRTRNA
;
A
#
# COMPACT_ATOMS: atom_id res chain seq x y z
N MET A 1 -13.94 -15.87 -22.75
CA MET A 1 -14.14 -16.80 -21.62
C MET A 1 -12.85 -17.55 -21.23
N ARG A 2 -12.07 -18.10 -22.16
CA ARG A 2 -10.80 -18.79 -21.85
C ARG A 2 -9.75 -17.90 -21.14
N PHE A 3 -9.65 -16.63 -21.50
CA PHE A 3 -8.76 -15.66 -20.88
C PHE A 3 -9.07 -15.46 -19.38
N LEU A 4 -10.32 -15.14 -19.04
CA LEU A 4 -10.74 -14.97 -17.65
C LEU A 4 -10.57 -16.24 -16.81
N ALA A 5 -10.92 -17.40 -17.37
CA ALA A 5 -10.75 -18.69 -16.68
C ALA A 5 -9.27 -18.98 -16.37
N ARG A 6 -8.36 -18.71 -17.33
CA ARG A 6 -6.92 -18.87 -17.12
C ARG A 6 -6.38 -17.90 -16.05
N ARG A 7 -6.84 -16.65 -16.06
CA ARG A 7 -6.45 -15.63 -15.05
C ARG A 7 -6.97 -16.03 -13.66
N LEU A 8 -8.23 -16.43 -13.56
CA LEU A 8 -8.79 -16.87 -12.28
C LEU A 8 -8.05 -18.09 -11.73
N ALA A 9 -7.74 -19.08 -12.57
CA ALA A 9 -6.92 -20.23 -12.15
C ALA A 9 -5.55 -19.80 -11.65
N PHE A 10 -4.90 -18.87 -12.33
CA PHE A 10 -3.62 -18.31 -11.89
C PHE A 10 -3.73 -17.64 -10.51
N TYR A 11 -4.76 -16.79 -10.28
CA TYR A 11 -4.96 -16.13 -8.99
C TYR A 11 -5.29 -17.13 -7.87
N LEU A 12 -6.05 -18.17 -8.14
CA LEU A 12 -6.36 -19.22 -7.17
C LEU A 12 -5.11 -20.01 -6.77
N ILE A 13 -4.27 -20.36 -7.75
CA ILE A 13 -2.99 -21.05 -7.48
C ILE A 13 -2.07 -20.14 -6.66
N THR A 14 -1.99 -18.85 -7.02
CA THR A 14 -1.16 -17.88 -6.30
C THR A 14 -1.68 -17.66 -4.88
N ALA A 15 -2.99 -17.57 -4.69
CA ALA A 15 -3.61 -17.44 -3.37
C ALA A 15 -3.31 -18.68 -2.51
N TRP A 16 -3.46 -19.88 -3.07
CA TRP A 16 -3.11 -21.12 -2.36
C TRP A 16 -1.63 -21.18 -1.98
N ALA A 17 -0.73 -20.84 -2.91
CA ALA A 17 0.70 -20.77 -2.63
C ALA A 17 1.02 -19.76 -1.53
N ALA A 18 0.38 -18.57 -1.55
CA ALA A 18 0.54 -17.55 -0.53
C ALA A 18 0.08 -18.04 0.87
N ILE A 19 -1.08 -18.69 0.96
CA ILE A 19 -1.58 -19.30 2.20
C ILE A 19 -0.57 -20.33 2.72
N THR A 20 -0.06 -21.20 1.84
CA THR A 20 0.88 -22.24 2.22
C THR A 20 2.22 -21.66 2.71
N ILE A 21 2.77 -20.68 2.00
CA ILE A 21 4.01 -20.00 2.41
C ILE A 21 3.80 -19.30 3.74
N ASN A 22 2.68 -18.61 3.91
CA ASN A 22 2.35 -17.90 5.15
C ASN A 22 2.23 -18.86 6.35
N PHE A 23 1.65 -20.05 6.15
CA PHE A 23 1.61 -21.11 7.15
C PHE A 23 3.01 -21.60 7.54
N LEU A 24 3.90 -21.75 6.55
CA LEU A 24 5.26 -22.25 6.77
C LEU A 24 6.17 -21.20 7.42
N LEU A 25 5.91 -19.91 7.22
CA LEU A 25 6.80 -18.81 7.60
C LEU A 25 7.21 -18.87 9.07
N PRO A 26 6.31 -18.93 10.08
CA PRO A 26 6.72 -19.01 11.48
C PRO A 26 7.44 -20.31 11.84
N ARG A 27 7.14 -21.38 11.11
CA ARG A 27 7.73 -22.71 11.33
C ARG A 27 9.16 -22.84 10.78
N LEU A 28 9.52 -21.98 9.82
CA LEU A 28 10.86 -21.90 9.24
C LEU A 28 11.74 -20.83 9.89
N MET A 29 11.15 -19.93 10.68
CA MET A 29 11.93 -18.90 11.38
C MET A 29 12.75 -19.51 12.51
N PRO A 30 14.02 -19.07 12.69
CA PRO A 30 14.84 -19.51 13.81
C PRO A 30 14.26 -18.96 15.12
N GLY A 31 14.12 -19.80 16.12
CA GLY A 31 13.59 -19.48 17.43
C GLY A 31 12.29 -20.24 17.73
N ASP A 32 11.97 -20.34 19.02
CA ASP A 32 10.72 -20.91 19.48
C ASP A 32 9.77 -19.76 19.84
N PRO A 33 8.65 -19.57 19.07
CA PRO A 33 7.69 -18.51 19.37
C PRO A 33 7.14 -18.58 20.78
N VAL A 34 6.99 -19.79 21.32
CA VAL A 34 6.52 -20.02 22.69
C VAL A 34 7.57 -19.55 23.70
N GLN A 35 8.85 -19.81 23.44
CA GLN A 35 9.94 -19.30 24.29
C GLN A 35 10.01 -17.78 24.27
N ALA A 36 9.86 -17.12 23.12
CA ALA A 36 9.85 -15.67 23.03
C ALA A 36 8.71 -15.04 23.85
N VAL A 37 7.55 -15.71 23.92
CA VAL A 37 6.44 -15.29 24.79
C VAL A 37 6.77 -15.57 26.27
N MET A 38 7.33 -16.74 26.59
CA MET A 38 7.71 -17.10 27.96
C MET A 38 8.75 -16.13 28.54
N GLU A 39 9.72 -15.70 27.74
CA GLU A 39 10.73 -14.71 28.17
C GLU A 39 10.10 -13.36 28.55
N ARG A 40 9.02 -12.95 27.90
CA ARG A 40 8.28 -11.72 28.23
C ARG A 40 7.56 -11.80 29.59
N PHE A 41 7.10 -12.97 29.96
CA PHE A 41 6.50 -13.23 31.26
C PHE A 41 7.55 -13.60 32.31
N ASN A 42 8.86 -13.35 32.07
CA ASN A 42 9.98 -13.63 32.96
C ASN A 42 9.99 -15.08 33.50
N GLY A 43 9.56 -16.04 32.70
CA GLY A 43 9.51 -17.46 33.10
C GLY A 43 8.47 -17.77 34.20
N GLN A 44 7.54 -16.87 34.49
CA GLN A 44 6.55 -17.06 35.56
C GLN A 44 5.33 -17.90 35.13
N LEU A 45 5.28 -18.30 33.85
CA LEU A 45 4.21 -19.16 33.34
C LEU A 45 4.44 -20.62 33.77
N SER A 46 3.40 -21.27 34.23
CA SER A 46 3.46 -22.73 34.45
C SER A 46 3.59 -23.46 33.11
N PRO A 47 4.14 -24.68 33.07
CA PRO A 47 4.21 -25.47 31.83
C PRO A 47 2.85 -25.64 31.15
N GLU A 48 1.77 -25.80 31.94
CA GLU A 48 0.39 -25.91 31.44
C GLU A 48 -0.09 -24.62 30.77
N SER A 49 0.24 -23.46 31.37
CA SER A 49 -0.09 -22.15 30.79
C SER A 49 0.68 -21.88 29.50
N SER A 50 1.93 -22.36 29.39
CA SER A 50 2.74 -22.22 28.17
C SER A 50 2.22 -23.09 27.03
N GLU A 51 1.73 -24.30 27.35
CA GLU A 51 1.13 -25.20 26.35
C GLU A 51 -0.24 -24.65 25.87
N ALA A 52 -1.06 -24.15 26.79
CA ALA A 52 -2.32 -23.47 26.45
C ALA A 52 -2.11 -22.24 25.54
N LEU A 53 -1.06 -21.46 25.80
CA LEU A 53 -0.66 -20.35 24.94
C LEU A 53 -0.17 -20.84 23.57
N ALA A 54 0.63 -21.91 23.52
CA ALA A 54 1.07 -22.48 22.25
C ALA A 54 -0.11 -22.92 21.38
N VAL A 55 -1.11 -23.54 21.97
CA VAL A 55 -2.36 -23.92 21.28
C VAL A 55 -3.13 -22.68 20.81
N ALA A 56 -3.28 -21.66 21.67
CA ALA A 56 -3.97 -20.41 21.34
C ALA A 56 -3.28 -19.66 20.19
N PHE A 57 -2.00 -19.92 19.96
CA PHE A 57 -1.19 -19.33 18.89
C PHE A 57 -1.07 -20.23 17.64
N GLY A 58 -1.84 -21.32 17.58
CA GLY A 58 -1.83 -22.24 16.43
C GLY A 58 -0.52 -23.05 16.29
N LEU A 59 0.24 -23.20 17.39
CA LEU A 59 1.50 -23.94 17.47
C LEU A 59 1.35 -25.22 18.29
N ASP A 60 0.22 -25.91 18.12
CA ASP A 60 -0.04 -27.18 18.81
C ASP A 60 0.94 -28.26 18.33
N ARG A 61 1.94 -28.53 19.17
CA ARG A 61 2.99 -29.54 18.89
C ARG A 61 2.49 -30.98 18.98
N SER A 62 1.29 -31.22 19.51
CA SER A 62 0.69 -32.56 19.60
C SER A 62 0.18 -33.05 18.23
N LYS A 63 -0.08 -32.12 17.30
CA LYS A 63 -0.61 -32.38 15.96
C LYS A 63 0.49 -32.47 14.91
N ASN A 64 0.27 -33.30 13.90
CA ASN A 64 1.18 -33.34 12.75
C ASN A 64 1.01 -32.08 11.86
N LEU A 65 2.01 -31.81 11.01
CA LEU A 65 2.01 -30.61 10.13
C LEU A 65 0.80 -30.50 9.23
N LEU A 66 0.25 -31.62 8.75
CA LEU A 66 -0.90 -31.64 7.87
C LEU A 66 -2.19 -31.28 8.63
N GLU A 67 -2.36 -31.80 9.84
CA GLU A 67 -3.48 -31.46 10.73
C GLU A 67 -3.47 -29.97 11.08
N GLN A 68 -2.29 -29.44 11.45
CA GLN A 68 -2.13 -28.00 11.71
C GLN A 68 -2.46 -27.14 10.47
N TYR A 69 -2.10 -27.61 9.27
CA TYR A 69 -2.37 -26.89 8.02
C TYR A 69 -3.87 -26.85 7.69
N VAL A 70 -4.57 -27.98 7.88
CA VAL A 70 -6.02 -28.04 7.67
C VAL A 70 -6.74 -27.14 8.66
N GLU A 71 -6.39 -27.19 9.93
CA GLU A 71 -6.95 -26.33 10.99
C GLU A 71 -6.67 -24.85 10.69
N TYR A 72 -5.45 -24.52 10.26
CA TYR A 72 -5.11 -23.14 9.86
C TYR A 72 -6.00 -22.65 8.71
N ILE A 73 -6.26 -23.49 7.70
CA ILE A 73 -7.17 -23.14 6.60
C ILE A 73 -8.60 -22.96 7.13
N GLU A 74 -9.07 -23.81 8.03
CA GLU A 74 -10.39 -23.71 8.62
C GLU A 74 -10.57 -22.41 9.41
N HIS A 75 -9.62 -22.08 10.27
CA HIS A 75 -9.59 -20.79 11.00
C HIS A 75 -9.57 -19.59 10.05
N LEU A 76 -8.79 -19.69 8.97
CA LEU A 76 -8.70 -18.65 7.96
C LEU A 76 -10.06 -18.36 7.29
N PHE A 77 -10.83 -19.39 6.95
CA PHE A 77 -12.17 -19.22 6.37
C PHE A 77 -13.20 -18.63 7.32
N HIS A 78 -12.97 -18.75 8.65
CA HIS A 78 -13.79 -18.12 9.67
C HIS A 78 -13.29 -16.71 10.06
N GLY A 79 -12.17 -16.25 9.48
CA GLY A 79 -11.56 -14.96 9.81
C GLY A 79 -10.91 -14.94 11.20
N ASP A 80 -10.63 -16.10 11.76
CA ASP A 80 -9.95 -16.27 13.03
C ASP A 80 -8.43 -16.39 12.79
N PHE A 81 -7.71 -15.35 13.15
CA PHE A 81 -6.25 -15.29 13.09
C PHE A 81 -5.58 -15.46 14.45
N GLY A 82 -6.35 -15.82 15.48
CA GLY A 82 -5.85 -15.93 16.84
C GLY A 82 -5.69 -14.61 17.58
N LEU A 83 -4.92 -14.62 18.64
CA LEU A 83 -4.64 -13.45 19.50
C LEU A 83 -3.28 -12.84 19.14
N SER A 84 -3.20 -11.50 19.21
CA SER A 84 -1.95 -10.79 19.06
C SER A 84 -1.10 -10.85 20.33
N PHE A 85 0.19 -11.08 20.21
CA PHE A 85 1.13 -11.00 21.34
C PHE A 85 1.42 -9.56 21.74
N THR A 86 1.48 -8.69 20.75
CA THR A 86 1.79 -7.26 20.95
C THR A 86 0.65 -6.52 21.63
N TYR A 87 -0.57 -6.88 21.28
CA TYR A 87 -1.80 -6.22 21.74
C TYR A 87 -2.68 -7.13 22.60
N PHE A 88 -2.08 -8.15 23.25
CA PHE A 88 -2.80 -9.10 24.09
C PHE A 88 -3.70 -8.40 25.12
N PRO A 89 -4.96 -8.84 25.31
CA PRO A 89 -5.62 -10.04 24.75
C PRO A 89 -6.45 -9.77 23.46
N THR A 90 -6.09 -8.79 22.65
CA THR A 90 -6.87 -8.36 21.48
C THR A 90 -6.75 -9.38 20.34
N PRO A 91 -7.89 -9.78 19.70
CA PRO A 91 -7.85 -10.60 18.49
C PRO A 91 -7.10 -9.91 17.35
N VAL A 92 -6.33 -10.67 16.61
CA VAL A 92 -5.56 -10.15 15.44
C VAL A 92 -6.47 -9.50 14.41
N SER A 93 -7.65 -10.08 14.16
CA SER A 93 -8.64 -9.52 13.22
C SER A 93 -9.06 -8.09 13.61
N SER A 94 -9.24 -7.81 14.91
CA SER A 94 -9.58 -6.47 15.39
C SER A 94 -8.42 -5.50 15.18
N VAL A 95 -7.18 -5.89 15.52
CA VAL A 95 -5.98 -5.04 15.30
C VAL A 95 -5.84 -4.66 13.83
N VAL A 96 -6.02 -5.62 12.93
CA VAL A 96 -5.96 -5.36 11.48
C VAL A 96 -7.12 -4.48 11.03
N ALA A 97 -8.35 -4.75 11.47
CA ALA A 97 -9.53 -3.97 11.11
C ALA A 97 -9.43 -2.51 11.58
N ASP A 98 -8.89 -2.26 12.76
CA ASP A 98 -8.71 -0.92 13.31
C ASP A 98 -7.59 -0.13 12.60
N SER A 99 -6.55 -0.82 12.12
CA SER A 99 -5.39 -0.17 11.49
C SER A 99 -5.57 0.05 9.98
N LEU A 100 -6.34 -0.79 9.30
CA LEU A 100 -6.52 -0.75 7.85
C LEU A 100 -7.11 0.56 7.33
N PRO A 101 -8.15 1.17 7.94
CA PRO A 101 -8.70 2.44 7.48
C PRO A 101 -7.68 3.59 7.49
N TRP A 102 -6.76 3.61 8.45
CA TRP A 102 -5.70 4.63 8.53
C TRP A 102 -4.74 4.54 7.35
N THR A 103 -4.29 3.35 7.03
CA THR A 103 -3.43 3.11 5.87
C THR A 103 -4.14 3.46 4.57
N ILE A 104 -5.38 2.96 4.38
CA ILE A 104 -6.16 3.26 3.16
C ILE A 104 -6.39 4.75 3.02
N GLY A 105 -6.75 5.45 4.11
CA GLY A 105 -6.96 6.89 4.10
C GLY A 105 -5.69 7.65 3.74
N LEU A 106 -4.58 7.39 4.43
CA LEU A 106 -3.33 8.09 4.20
C LEU A 106 -2.74 7.78 2.82
N LEU A 107 -2.49 6.50 2.53
CA LEU A 107 -1.84 6.11 1.28
C LEU A 107 -2.77 6.29 0.07
N GLY A 108 -4.05 5.95 0.20
CA GLY A 108 -5.03 6.10 -0.88
C GLY A 108 -5.17 7.54 -1.33
N VAL A 109 -5.36 8.46 -0.39
CA VAL A 109 -5.45 9.91 -0.71
C VAL A 109 -4.12 10.43 -1.25
N SER A 110 -2.99 10.08 -0.63
CA SER A 110 -1.66 10.54 -1.08
C SER A 110 -1.33 10.03 -2.48
N THR A 111 -1.61 8.77 -2.78
CA THR A 111 -1.39 8.17 -4.11
C THR A 111 -2.30 8.83 -5.15
N LEU A 112 -3.57 9.08 -4.82
CA LEU A 112 -4.49 9.81 -5.70
C LEU A 112 -3.98 11.21 -6.02
N VAL A 113 -3.56 11.97 -5.00
CA VAL A 113 -3.00 13.32 -5.17
C VAL A 113 -1.72 13.28 -6.02
N ALA A 114 -0.80 12.36 -5.72
CA ALA A 114 0.46 12.21 -6.48
C ALA A 114 0.19 11.87 -7.94
N THR A 115 -0.74 10.94 -8.21
CA THR A 115 -1.12 10.55 -9.58
C THR A 115 -1.78 11.70 -10.33
N LEU A 116 -2.74 12.40 -9.72
CA LEU A 116 -3.42 13.52 -10.37
C LEU A 116 -2.46 14.67 -10.68
N LEU A 117 -1.66 15.09 -9.70
CA LEU A 117 -0.69 16.16 -9.89
C LEU A 117 0.42 15.74 -10.87
N GLY A 118 0.95 14.53 -10.74
CA GLY A 118 2.00 14.02 -11.62
C GLY A 118 1.51 13.89 -13.07
N THR A 119 0.30 13.37 -13.27
CA THR A 119 -0.32 13.27 -14.61
C THR A 119 -0.55 14.66 -15.21
N LEU A 120 -1.08 15.61 -14.44
CA LEU A 120 -1.29 16.98 -14.91
C LEU A 120 0.02 17.65 -15.32
N LEU A 121 1.02 17.63 -14.42
CA LEU A 121 2.33 18.22 -14.67
C LEU A 121 3.06 17.51 -15.82
N GLY A 122 2.96 16.19 -15.92
CA GLY A 122 3.52 15.40 -17.02
C GLY A 122 2.89 15.72 -18.37
N CYS A 123 1.56 15.90 -18.44
CA CYS A 123 0.87 16.36 -19.65
C CYS A 123 1.38 17.74 -20.11
N ILE A 124 1.52 18.69 -19.17
CA ILE A 124 1.99 20.04 -19.50
C ILE A 124 3.47 19.99 -19.95
N ALA A 125 4.32 19.24 -19.25
CA ALA A 125 5.73 19.09 -19.59
C ALA A 125 5.92 18.42 -20.96
N GLY A 126 5.14 17.38 -21.27
CA GLY A 126 5.18 16.71 -22.58
C GLY A 126 4.69 17.59 -23.72
N TRP A 127 3.68 18.45 -23.46
CA TRP A 127 3.20 19.43 -24.45
C TRP A 127 4.19 20.56 -24.71
N ARG A 128 4.88 21.06 -23.66
CA ARG A 128 5.81 22.20 -23.71
C ARG A 128 7.27 21.74 -23.72
N ARG A 129 7.65 20.88 -24.67
CA ARG A 129 9.04 20.43 -24.81
C ARG A 129 10.00 21.60 -25.05
N GLY A 130 11.24 21.47 -24.57
CA GLY A 130 12.28 22.48 -24.74
C GLY A 130 12.11 23.72 -23.87
N THR A 131 11.21 23.68 -22.90
CA THR A 131 11.03 24.75 -21.92
C THR A 131 11.80 24.46 -20.62
N TRP A 132 11.83 25.43 -19.69
CA TRP A 132 12.43 25.24 -18.36
C TRP A 132 11.89 24.00 -17.60
N MET A 133 10.68 23.52 -17.94
CA MET A 133 10.11 22.30 -17.36
C MET A 133 10.94 21.05 -17.68
N ASP A 134 11.55 20.97 -18.85
CA ASP A 134 12.47 19.88 -19.17
C ASP A 134 13.73 19.90 -18.32
N SER A 135 14.17 21.07 -17.85
CA SER A 135 15.32 21.21 -16.94
C SER A 135 15.02 20.75 -15.51
N VAL A 136 13.74 20.72 -15.11
CA VAL A 136 13.31 20.22 -13.79
C VAL A 136 13.18 18.69 -13.76
N LEU A 137 13.01 18.05 -14.92
CA LEU A 137 12.86 16.59 -15.01
C LEU A 137 14.00 15.78 -14.37
N PRO A 138 15.30 16.14 -14.56
CA PRO A 138 16.40 15.44 -13.89
C PRO A 138 16.33 15.52 -12.38
N VAL A 139 15.86 16.66 -11.82
CA VAL A 139 15.64 16.80 -10.36
C VAL A 139 14.55 15.83 -9.90
N GLY A 140 13.47 15.71 -10.65
CA GLY A 140 12.42 14.72 -10.38
C GLY A 140 12.93 13.28 -10.43
N ALA A 141 13.78 12.96 -11.42
CA ALA A 141 14.40 11.64 -11.53
C ALA A 141 15.33 11.35 -10.34
N PHE A 142 16.08 12.34 -9.87
CA PHE A 142 16.90 12.24 -8.67
C PHE A 142 16.06 12.02 -7.41
N LEU A 143 15.00 12.80 -7.22
CA LEU A 143 14.09 12.67 -6.08
C LEU A 143 13.43 11.28 -6.01
N ARG A 144 13.12 10.68 -7.14
CA ARG A 144 12.60 9.31 -7.21
C ARG A 144 13.55 8.25 -6.64
N GLY A 145 14.87 8.50 -6.68
CA GLY A 145 15.89 7.63 -6.11
C GLY A 145 15.98 7.71 -4.58
N ILE A 146 15.39 8.74 -3.97
CA ILE A 146 15.43 8.91 -2.51
C ILE A 146 14.32 8.04 -1.87
N PRO A 147 14.66 7.18 -0.90
CA PRO A 147 13.64 6.43 -0.17
C PRO A 147 12.64 7.36 0.53
N HIS A 148 11.34 7.04 0.45
CA HIS A 148 10.28 7.89 1.00
C HIS A 148 10.50 8.22 2.48
N PHE A 149 10.94 7.26 3.30
CA PHE A 149 11.17 7.49 4.73
C PHE A 149 12.26 8.55 4.99
N TRP A 150 13.27 8.67 4.12
CA TRP A 150 14.27 9.72 4.20
C TRP A 150 13.66 11.11 4.00
N VAL A 151 12.79 11.24 3.01
CA VAL A 151 12.02 12.48 2.81
C VAL A 151 11.19 12.78 4.05
N GLY A 152 10.54 11.75 4.64
CA GLY A 152 9.77 11.88 5.88
C GLY A 152 10.62 12.40 7.04
N LEU A 153 11.81 11.82 7.26
CA LEU A 153 12.71 12.27 8.31
C LEU A 153 13.15 13.72 8.13
N LEU A 154 13.44 14.14 6.89
CA LEU A 154 13.79 15.54 6.60
C LEU A 154 12.60 16.48 6.85
N LEU A 155 11.38 16.09 6.46
CA LEU A 155 10.18 16.90 6.71
C LEU A 155 9.91 17.03 8.22
N VAL A 156 10.06 15.95 9.00
CA VAL A 156 9.95 16.00 10.45
C VAL A 156 11.00 16.94 11.04
N ALA A 157 12.27 16.76 10.65
CA ALA A 157 13.37 17.58 11.19
C ALA A 157 13.18 19.09 10.93
N VAL A 158 12.75 19.44 9.73
CA VAL A 158 12.59 20.85 9.33
C VAL A 158 11.28 21.44 9.84
N PHE A 159 10.16 20.80 9.53
CA PHE A 159 8.83 21.40 9.72
C PHE A 159 8.20 21.10 11.07
N ALA A 160 8.46 19.91 11.64
CA ALA A 160 7.92 19.57 12.96
C ALA A 160 8.86 20.03 14.09
N VAL A 161 10.15 19.69 14.01
CA VAL A 161 11.12 20.02 15.07
C VAL A 161 11.68 21.43 14.90
N GLY A 162 12.11 21.80 13.67
CA GLY A 162 12.75 23.09 13.42
C GLY A 162 11.82 24.28 13.52
N PHE A 163 10.69 24.23 12.81
CA PHE A 163 9.70 25.32 12.77
C PHE A 163 8.54 25.13 13.76
N GLY A 164 8.30 23.93 14.27
CA GLY A 164 7.15 23.66 15.14
C GLY A 164 5.79 23.79 14.45
N TRP A 165 5.76 23.69 13.11
CA TRP A 165 4.53 23.89 12.34
C TRP A 165 3.61 22.69 12.31
N PHE A 166 4.15 21.49 12.52
CA PHE A 166 3.38 20.24 12.44
C PHE A 166 3.75 19.32 13.59
N PRO A 167 2.88 18.35 13.91
CA PRO A 167 3.17 17.35 14.93
C PRO A 167 4.33 16.44 14.48
N VAL A 168 5.15 16.04 15.46
CA VAL A 168 6.30 15.13 15.21
C VAL A 168 5.83 13.72 14.89
N SER A 169 4.72 13.26 15.50
CA SER A 169 4.23 11.88 15.40
C SER A 169 2.74 11.78 15.77
N GLY A 170 2.15 10.62 15.48
CA GLY A 170 0.75 10.31 15.75
C GLY A 170 -0.15 10.55 14.54
N GLY A 171 -1.34 9.92 14.54
CA GLY A 171 -2.36 10.10 13.50
C GLY A 171 -3.40 11.17 13.84
N TYR A 172 -3.48 11.57 15.10
CA TYR A 172 -4.43 12.56 15.63
C TYR A 172 -4.02 13.00 17.04
N ASP A 173 -4.67 14.02 17.60
CA ASP A 173 -4.47 14.46 18.98
C ASP A 173 -5.13 13.46 19.95
N PRO A 174 -4.37 12.80 20.85
CA PRO A 174 -4.93 11.81 21.80
C PRO A 174 -6.00 12.36 22.74
N SER A 175 -6.08 13.67 22.92
CA SER A 175 -7.12 14.32 23.74
C SER A 175 -8.49 14.32 23.06
N ILE A 176 -8.55 14.07 21.73
CA ILE A 176 -9.78 14.09 20.95
C ILE A 176 -10.08 12.64 20.49
N PRO A 177 -11.12 12.00 21.05
CA PRO A 177 -11.43 10.62 20.72
C PRO A 177 -11.86 10.48 19.24
N PRO A 178 -11.52 9.36 18.58
CA PRO A 178 -11.94 9.08 17.21
C PRO A 178 -13.47 9.18 17.05
N SER A 179 -13.90 10.06 16.16
CA SER A 179 -15.30 10.35 15.88
C SER A 179 -15.46 11.04 14.53
N LEU A 180 -16.69 11.19 14.04
CA LEU A 180 -16.97 11.97 12.82
C LEU A 180 -17.16 13.48 13.12
N SER A 181 -16.62 13.98 14.24
CA SER A 181 -16.65 15.41 14.58
C SER A 181 -15.67 16.20 13.72
N LEU A 182 -15.96 17.49 13.50
CA LEU A 182 -15.07 18.40 12.77
C LEU A 182 -13.71 18.55 13.49
N ASP A 183 -13.72 18.52 14.83
CA ASP A 183 -12.50 18.62 15.63
C ASP A 183 -11.60 17.41 15.40
N PHE A 184 -12.15 16.18 15.41
CA PHE A 184 -11.37 14.98 15.12
C PHE A 184 -10.86 14.97 13.67
N ILE A 185 -11.70 15.31 12.69
CA ILE A 185 -11.29 15.39 11.29
C ILE A 185 -10.19 16.45 11.10
N GLY A 186 -10.31 17.58 11.79
CA GLY A 186 -9.30 18.64 11.76
C GLY A 186 -7.93 18.17 12.26
N THR A 187 -7.89 17.51 13.43
CA THR A 187 -6.63 16.97 13.96
C THR A 187 -6.08 15.84 13.12
N LEU A 188 -6.93 14.93 12.61
CA LEU A 188 -6.55 13.88 11.68
C LEU A 188 -5.85 14.43 10.44
N LEU A 189 -6.46 15.42 9.78
CA LEU A 189 -5.88 16.05 8.58
C LEU A 189 -4.55 16.73 8.91
N TYR A 190 -4.48 17.45 10.04
CA TYR A 190 -3.27 18.14 10.45
C TYR A 190 -2.10 17.18 10.70
N HIS A 191 -2.32 16.04 11.37
CA HIS A 191 -1.30 15.01 11.58
C HIS A 191 -0.95 14.25 10.29
N SER A 192 -1.85 14.19 9.32
CA SER A 192 -1.65 13.50 8.05
C SER A 192 -0.84 14.32 7.03
N ILE A 193 -0.64 15.64 7.21
CA ILE A 193 0.00 16.50 6.21
C ILE A 193 1.43 16.04 5.90
N LEU A 194 2.30 15.90 6.89
CA LEU A 194 3.69 15.51 6.66
C LEU A 194 3.83 14.08 6.12
N PRO A 195 3.15 13.05 6.66
CA PRO A 195 3.14 11.73 6.08
C PRO A 195 2.64 11.71 4.63
N ALA A 196 1.54 12.43 4.34
CA ALA A 196 1.00 12.52 2.99
C ALA A 196 1.95 13.22 2.02
N LEU A 197 2.54 14.35 2.41
CA LEU A 197 3.56 15.05 1.62
C LEU A 197 4.77 14.17 1.33
N THR A 198 5.20 13.36 2.30
CA THR A 198 6.29 12.38 2.11
C THR A 198 6.01 11.44 0.96
N ILE A 199 4.81 10.86 0.93
CA ILE A 199 4.37 9.93 -0.11
C ILE A 199 4.21 10.66 -1.45
N VAL A 200 3.56 11.81 -1.44
CA VAL A 200 3.32 12.62 -2.65
C VAL A 200 4.63 13.03 -3.30
N ILE A 201 5.58 13.59 -2.54
CA ILE A 201 6.89 14.03 -3.06
C ILE A 201 7.66 12.85 -3.67
N GLY A 202 7.68 11.70 -2.99
CA GLY A 202 8.37 10.51 -3.44
C GLY A 202 7.78 9.89 -4.72
N SER A 203 6.46 9.98 -4.91
CA SER A 203 5.74 9.35 -6.03
C SER A 203 5.51 10.29 -7.21
N LEU A 204 5.35 11.60 -6.97
CA LEU A 204 4.99 12.61 -7.97
C LEU A 204 5.88 12.60 -9.20
N ALA A 205 7.19 12.53 -8.99
CA ALA A 205 8.16 12.57 -10.09
C ALA A 205 8.04 11.35 -11.02
N GLY A 206 7.71 10.18 -10.47
CA GLY A 206 7.47 8.96 -11.25
C GLY A 206 6.28 9.12 -12.19
N HIS A 207 5.14 9.58 -11.66
CA HIS A 207 3.93 9.82 -12.43
C HIS A 207 4.13 10.92 -13.48
N MET A 208 4.81 12.00 -13.12
CA MET A 208 5.12 13.11 -14.04
C MET A 208 5.98 12.66 -15.22
N LEU A 209 7.06 11.90 -14.97
CA LEU A 209 7.95 11.40 -16.01
C LEU A 209 7.25 10.39 -16.93
N MET A 210 6.48 9.46 -16.34
CA MET A 210 5.70 8.49 -17.11
C MET A 210 4.72 9.19 -18.04
N GLN A 211 3.92 10.10 -17.50
CA GLN A 211 2.91 10.83 -18.27
C GLN A 211 3.53 11.75 -19.34
N ARG A 212 4.65 12.42 -19.02
CA ARG A 212 5.39 13.22 -19.99
C ARG A 212 5.87 12.36 -21.17
N ASN A 213 6.42 11.18 -20.91
CA ASN A 213 6.88 10.29 -21.99
C ASN A 213 5.72 9.79 -22.85
N MET A 214 4.59 9.45 -22.25
CA MET A 214 3.38 9.08 -22.99
C MET A 214 2.85 10.23 -23.86
N MET A 215 2.83 11.45 -23.32
CA MET A 215 2.47 12.63 -24.12
C MET A 215 3.40 12.82 -25.33
N VAL A 216 4.70 12.67 -25.11
CA VAL A 216 5.70 12.81 -26.18
C VAL A 216 5.47 11.80 -27.31
N THR A 217 5.22 10.54 -26.98
CA THR A 217 4.91 9.50 -27.96
C THR A 217 3.58 9.80 -28.66
N THR A 218 2.55 10.16 -27.92
CA THR A 218 1.22 10.43 -28.47
C THR A 218 1.20 11.63 -29.42
N LEU A 219 2.03 12.65 -29.18
CA LEU A 219 2.12 13.82 -30.03
C LEU A 219 2.66 13.53 -31.44
N SER A 220 3.36 12.43 -31.67
CA SER A 220 3.84 11.98 -32.97
C SER A 220 2.86 11.11 -33.75
N GLU A 221 1.69 10.78 -33.17
CA GLU A 221 0.67 9.96 -33.79
C GLU A 221 -0.08 10.73 -34.91
N ASP A 222 -0.41 10.06 -36.00
CA ASP A 222 -1.02 10.65 -37.21
C ASP A 222 -2.31 11.42 -36.89
N TYR A 223 -3.15 10.92 -36.02
CA TYR A 223 -4.41 11.60 -35.69
C TYR A 223 -4.22 12.94 -34.96
N VAL A 224 -3.09 13.11 -34.23
CA VAL A 224 -2.74 14.38 -33.59
C VAL A 224 -2.22 15.36 -34.63
N VAL A 225 -1.37 14.88 -35.57
CA VAL A 225 -0.85 15.67 -36.71
C VAL A 225 -2.00 16.16 -37.58
N VAL A 226 -2.96 15.28 -37.91
CA VAL A 226 -4.16 15.65 -38.68
C VAL A 226 -5.01 16.69 -37.94
N ALA A 227 -5.17 16.56 -36.61
CA ALA A 227 -5.90 17.55 -35.83
C ALA A 227 -5.24 18.94 -35.87
N GLN A 228 -3.91 18.99 -35.83
CA GLN A 228 -3.13 20.23 -36.00
C GLN A 228 -3.31 20.81 -37.41
N ALA A 229 -3.18 19.97 -38.47
CA ALA A 229 -3.34 20.38 -39.85
C ALA A 229 -4.75 20.93 -40.15
N LYS A 230 -5.78 20.46 -39.44
CA LYS A 230 -7.15 21.03 -39.51
C LYS A 230 -7.31 22.38 -38.81
N GLY A 231 -6.25 22.95 -38.25
CA GLY A 231 -6.28 24.26 -37.61
C GLY A 231 -6.98 24.27 -36.23
N LEU A 232 -7.11 23.14 -35.55
CA LEU A 232 -7.67 23.10 -34.21
C LEU A 232 -6.76 23.84 -33.21
N SER A 233 -7.36 24.54 -32.25
CA SER A 233 -6.61 25.28 -31.24
C SER A 233 -5.67 24.34 -30.44
N SER A 234 -4.47 24.82 -30.09
CA SER A 234 -3.46 24.08 -29.32
C SER A 234 -4.03 23.43 -28.07
N LYS A 235 -4.87 24.14 -27.29
CA LYS A 235 -5.52 23.62 -26.08
C LYS A 235 -6.43 22.43 -26.41
N ARG A 236 -7.18 22.50 -27.51
CA ARG A 236 -8.09 21.42 -27.92
C ARG A 236 -7.32 20.20 -28.40
N VAL A 237 -6.23 20.39 -29.15
CA VAL A 237 -5.36 19.30 -29.58
C VAL A 237 -4.71 18.63 -28.36
N MET A 238 -4.16 19.42 -27.44
CA MET A 238 -3.53 18.91 -26.23
C MET A 238 -4.50 18.07 -25.38
N LEU A 239 -5.66 18.61 -25.05
CA LEU A 239 -6.57 17.96 -24.09
C LEU A 239 -7.36 16.80 -24.72
N ASN A 240 -7.95 17.03 -25.92
CA ASN A 240 -8.94 16.10 -26.47
C ASN A 240 -8.31 15.04 -27.38
N TYR A 241 -7.12 15.28 -27.93
CA TYR A 241 -6.44 14.34 -28.84
C TYR A 241 -5.21 13.70 -28.20
N ALA A 242 -4.30 14.48 -27.64
CA ALA A 242 -3.07 13.94 -27.08
C ALA A 242 -3.27 13.40 -25.64
N ALA A 243 -3.67 14.25 -24.68
CA ALA A 243 -3.77 13.86 -23.27
C ALA A 243 -4.78 12.75 -23.03
N ARG A 244 -5.92 12.76 -23.75
CA ARG A 244 -6.97 11.73 -23.61
C ARG A 244 -6.45 10.31 -23.86
N ASN A 245 -5.54 10.14 -24.80
CA ASN A 245 -4.94 8.84 -25.12
C ASN A 245 -3.69 8.56 -24.27
N ALA A 246 -2.90 9.60 -24.00
CA ALA A 246 -1.69 9.50 -23.19
C ALA A 246 -1.94 9.16 -21.71
N ILE A 247 -3.17 9.41 -21.18
CA ILE A 247 -3.53 9.14 -19.77
C ILE A 247 -3.84 7.67 -19.50
N LEU A 248 -4.17 6.87 -20.52
CA LEU A 248 -4.61 5.49 -20.33
C LEU A 248 -3.62 4.63 -19.51
N PRO A 249 -2.29 4.67 -19.75
CA PRO A 249 -1.34 3.94 -18.92
C PRO A 249 -1.25 4.47 -17.48
N ALA A 250 -1.47 5.78 -17.26
CA ALA A 250 -1.47 6.35 -15.92
C ALA A 250 -2.67 5.88 -15.10
N VAL A 251 -3.85 5.77 -15.71
CA VAL A 251 -5.06 5.21 -15.06
C VAL A 251 -4.84 3.74 -14.68
N ALA A 252 -4.24 2.98 -15.58
CA ALA A 252 -3.92 1.59 -15.34
C ALA A 252 -2.88 1.41 -14.23
N GLY A 253 -1.83 2.23 -14.22
CA GLY A 253 -0.80 2.25 -13.18
C GLY A 253 -1.41 2.59 -11.81
N PHE A 254 -2.28 3.61 -11.74
CA PHE A 254 -3.00 3.98 -10.53
C PHE A 254 -3.86 2.83 -9.98
N ALA A 255 -4.58 2.11 -10.84
CA ALA A 255 -5.37 0.95 -10.41
C ALA A 255 -4.49 -0.15 -9.77
N MET A 256 -3.30 -0.41 -10.32
CA MET A 256 -2.33 -1.34 -9.71
C MET A 256 -1.77 -0.81 -8.39
N GLU A 257 -1.46 0.48 -8.29
CA GLU A 257 -0.95 1.11 -7.07
C GLU A 257 -1.97 1.07 -5.93
N LEU A 258 -3.27 1.21 -6.23
CA LEU A 258 -4.33 1.06 -5.21
C LEU A 258 -4.29 -0.30 -4.52
N GLY A 259 -3.89 -1.36 -5.21
CA GLY A 259 -3.69 -2.67 -4.60
C GLY A 259 -2.54 -2.69 -3.60
N LEU A 260 -1.49 -1.94 -3.90
CA LEU A 260 -0.33 -1.82 -3.01
C LEU A 260 -0.61 -0.92 -1.80
N VAL A 261 -1.62 -0.04 -1.86
CA VAL A 261 -2.03 0.82 -0.73
C VAL A 261 -2.31 0.02 0.52
N VAL A 262 -2.97 -1.13 0.40
CA VAL A 262 -3.31 -1.99 1.54
C VAL A 262 -2.08 -2.59 2.22
N SER A 263 -0.96 -2.73 1.48
CA SER A 263 0.31 -3.21 2.04
C SER A 263 0.92 -2.22 3.03
N GLY A 264 0.45 -0.98 3.03
CA GLY A 264 0.98 0.10 3.85
C GLY A 264 2.35 0.61 3.38
N SER A 265 2.79 1.66 4.02
CA SER A 265 4.17 2.14 3.90
C SER A 265 4.85 1.97 5.26
N LEU A 266 5.40 0.79 5.50
CA LEU A 266 5.98 0.38 6.79
C LEU A 266 6.88 1.47 7.37
N LEU A 267 7.83 1.97 6.57
CA LEU A 267 8.81 2.93 7.06
C LEU A 267 8.23 4.34 7.23
N VAL A 268 7.32 4.78 6.35
CA VAL A 268 6.69 6.11 6.48
C VAL A 268 5.76 6.12 7.70
N GLU A 269 4.89 5.13 7.83
CA GLU A 269 3.98 5.03 8.99
C GLU A 269 4.78 4.89 10.30
N LYS A 270 5.93 4.18 10.30
CA LYS A 270 6.81 4.09 11.46
C LYS A 270 7.47 5.42 11.80
N VAL A 271 7.99 6.17 10.83
CA VAL A 271 8.63 7.48 11.06
C VAL A 271 7.68 8.44 11.75
N PHE A 272 6.42 8.47 11.30
CA PHE A 272 5.39 9.34 11.87
C PHE A 272 4.59 8.71 13.00
N SER A 273 4.86 7.46 13.39
CA SER A 273 4.03 6.68 14.34
C SER A 273 2.54 6.74 13.97
N PHE A 274 2.25 6.67 12.67
CA PHE A 274 0.89 6.73 12.13
C PHE A 274 0.21 5.36 12.34
N PRO A 275 -1.02 5.28 12.89
CA PRO A 275 -1.59 4.03 13.41
C PRO A 275 -2.12 3.08 12.31
N GLY A 276 -1.39 2.96 11.21
CA GLY A 276 -1.75 2.11 10.06
C GLY A 276 -1.13 0.71 10.12
N ILE A 277 -1.43 -0.08 9.09
CA ILE A 277 -0.97 -1.48 8.92
C ILE A 277 0.55 -1.58 8.89
N GLY A 278 1.26 -0.63 8.25
CA GLY A 278 2.72 -0.63 8.21
C GLY A 278 3.34 -0.41 9.59
N TYR A 279 2.76 0.48 10.41
CA TYR A 279 3.19 0.67 11.79
C TYR A 279 2.95 -0.57 12.63
N VAL A 280 1.76 -1.16 12.54
CA VAL A 280 1.40 -2.40 13.25
C VAL A 280 2.29 -3.55 12.81
N MET A 281 2.59 -3.67 11.52
CA MET A 281 3.52 -4.67 10.99
C MET A 281 4.94 -4.49 11.56
N PHE A 282 5.42 -3.24 11.68
CA PHE A 282 6.71 -2.98 12.32
C PHE A 282 6.71 -3.44 13.79
N GLN A 283 5.64 -3.16 14.53
CA GLN A 283 5.49 -3.60 15.91
C GLN A 283 5.43 -5.13 16.02
N ALA A 284 4.71 -5.78 15.10
CA ALA A 284 4.61 -7.23 15.05
C ALA A 284 5.97 -7.90 14.78
N VAL A 285 6.76 -7.35 13.84
CA VAL A 285 8.14 -7.82 13.56
C VAL A 285 9.03 -7.64 14.79
N SER A 286 9.03 -6.43 15.38
CA SER A 286 9.88 -6.09 16.53
C SER A 286 9.55 -6.92 17.76
N ASN A 287 8.30 -7.32 17.88
CA ASN A 287 7.77 -8.09 18.99
C ASN A 287 7.65 -9.59 18.71
N GLN A 288 8.06 -10.06 17.53
CA GLN A 288 7.90 -11.46 17.11
C GLN A 288 6.45 -11.96 17.22
N ASP A 289 5.48 -11.09 16.90
CA ASP A 289 4.06 -11.42 16.92
C ASP A 289 3.69 -12.14 15.62
N PHE A 290 3.91 -13.45 15.59
CA PHE A 290 3.71 -14.26 14.39
C PHE A 290 2.25 -14.32 13.91
N PRO A 291 1.23 -14.47 14.79
CA PRO A 291 -0.16 -14.44 14.34
C PRO A 291 -0.51 -13.12 13.65
N LEU A 292 -0.10 -11.99 14.22
CA LEU A 292 -0.34 -10.68 13.64
C LEU A 292 0.42 -10.48 12.32
N LEU A 293 1.69 -10.93 12.24
CA LEU A 293 2.46 -10.90 11.01
C LEU A 293 1.80 -11.71 9.90
N GLN A 294 1.38 -12.94 10.21
CA GLN A 294 0.70 -13.82 9.25
C GLN A 294 -0.58 -13.19 8.71
N ALA A 295 -1.42 -12.63 9.59
CA ALA A 295 -2.65 -11.98 9.20
C ALA A 295 -2.40 -10.78 8.28
N ILE A 296 -1.46 -9.90 8.64
CA ILE A 296 -1.11 -8.72 7.83
C ILE A 296 -0.59 -9.15 6.45
N LEU A 297 0.36 -10.09 6.40
CA LEU A 297 0.92 -10.59 5.14
C LEU A 297 -0.16 -11.23 4.26
N LEU A 298 -1.09 -11.97 4.85
CA LEU A 298 -2.18 -12.60 4.11
C LEU A 298 -3.18 -11.57 3.57
N VAL A 299 -3.65 -10.65 4.42
CA VAL A 299 -4.58 -9.57 4.04
C VAL A 299 -3.96 -8.70 2.93
N THR A 300 -2.68 -8.33 3.06
CA THR A 300 -1.99 -7.54 2.04
C THR A 300 -1.83 -8.32 0.73
N THR A 301 -1.49 -9.60 0.79
CA THR A 301 -1.39 -10.46 -0.40
C THR A 301 -2.73 -10.58 -1.11
N PHE A 302 -3.81 -10.85 -0.40
CA PHE A 302 -5.15 -10.92 -0.99
C PHE A 302 -5.62 -9.59 -1.56
N ALA A 303 -5.30 -8.49 -0.90
CA ALA A 303 -5.61 -7.15 -1.42
C ALA A 303 -4.88 -6.87 -2.75
N VAL A 304 -3.59 -7.21 -2.84
CA VAL A 304 -2.81 -7.08 -4.08
C VAL A 304 -3.35 -7.99 -5.18
N LEU A 305 -3.69 -9.25 -4.86
CA LEU A 305 -4.29 -10.17 -5.83
C LEU A 305 -5.65 -9.67 -6.33
N ALA A 306 -6.49 -9.17 -5.43
CA ALA A 306 -7.79 -8.58 -5.79
C ALA A 306 -7.62 -7.34 -6.69
N ALA A 307 -6.71 -6.44 -6.35
CA ALA A 307 -6.44 -5.25 -7.16
C ALA A 307 -5.91 -5.60 -8.55
N ASN A 308 -5.00 -6.57 -8.66
CA ASN A 308 -4.52 -7.05 -9.95
C ASN A 308 -5.65 -7.69 -10.77
N LEU A 309 -6.52 -8.46 -10.13
CA LEU A 309 -7.69 -9.03 -10.79
C LEU A 309 -8.63 -7.93 -11.30
N PHE A 310 -8.90 -6.91 -10.48
CA PHE A 310 -9.69 -5.74 -10.90
C PHE A 310 -9.05 -5.01 -12.07
N ALA A 311 -7.73 -4.80 -12.04
CA ALA A 311 -6.98 -4.19 -13.14
C ALA A 311 -7.11 -5.02 -14.42
N ASP A 312 -6.92 -6.35 -14.36
CA ASP A 312 -7.07 -7.25 -15.49
C ASP A 312 -8.49 -7.21 -16.09
N VAL A 313 -9.51 -7.19 -15.23
CA VAL A 313 -10.93 -7.08 -15.67
C VAL A 313 -11.18 -5.71 -16.30
N ALA A 314 -10.67 -4.64 -15.71
CA ALA A 314 -10.79 -3.29 -16.25
C ALA A 314 -10.14 -3.18 -17.64
N PHE A 315 -8.93 -3.73 -17.82
CA PHE A 315 -8.27 -3.80 -19.13
C PHE A 315 -9.10 -4.60 -20.14
N PHE A 316 -9.62 -5.75 -19.75
CA PHE A 316 -10.47 -6.56 -20.65
C PHE A 316 -11.73 -5.82 -21.09
N VAL A 317 -12.31 -5.00 -20.22
CA VAL A 317 -13.51 -4.20 -20.53
C VAL A 317 -13.18 -2.96 -21.37
N LEU A 318 -12.07 -2.27 -21.04
CA LEU A 318 -11.71 -0.99 -21.64
C LEU A 318 -10.94 -1.13 -22.97
N ASP A 319 -10.20 -2.22 -23.19
CA ASP A 319 -9.44 -2.43 -24.40
C ASP A 319 -10.10 -3.49 -25.32
N PRO A 320 -10.76 -3.06 -26.42
CA PRO A 320 -11.40 -3.98 -27.38
C PRO A 320 -10.41 -4.95 -28.04
N ARG A 321 -9.11 -4.63 -28.07
CA ARG A 321 -8.08 -5.46 -28.74
C ARG A 321 -7.79 -6.72 -27.93
N THR A 322 -7.95 -6.70 -26.62
CA THR A 322 -7.76 -7.86 -25.74
C THR A 322 -8.90 -8.89 -25.82
N ARG A 323 -10.04 -8.53 -26.40
CA ARG A 323 -11.18 -9.44 -26.59
C ARG A 323 -10.95 -10.54 -27.63
N ASN A 324 -10.02 -10.35 -28.55
CA ASN A 324 -9.76 -11.24 -29.68
C ASN A 324 -8.46 -12.05 -29.54
N ALA A 325 -7.77 -11.95 -28.39
CA ALA A 325 -6.62 -12.77 -28.01
C ALA A 325 -7.05 -13.87 -27.03
#